data_2aea9710ebd8b6614e744a31feb27660
#
_entry.id   2aea9710ebd8b6614e744a31feb27660
#
_cell.length_a   1.000
_cell.length_b   1.000
_cell.length_c   1.000
_cell.angle_alpha   90.00
_cell.angle_beta   90.00
_cell.angle_gamma   90.00
#
_symmetry.space_group_name_H-M   'P 1'
#
loop_
_entity.id
_entity.type
_entity.pdbx_description
1 polymer ?
#
loop_
_entity_poly.entity_id
_entity_poly.type
_entity_poly.pdbx_seq_one_letter_code
_entity_poly.pdbx_strand_id
1 'polypeptide(L)'
;MTYNDNIEMLNLEYLKNLNDAQKEAVLHIDGPLLIVAGAGSGKTKVLTSRITHIIKEKKAFPNQVLSVTFTNKAAKEMQNRVSLMLKTEATGLNWLGTFHSICAKLLRKHSSAIGLNSNFTIIDADDQVRLIKNICKSENIDIKQLAPKYILSIIDRWKNKGFYPDQVK
;
A
#
# COMPACT_ATOMS: atom_id res chain seq x y z
N MET A 1 26.71 -26.14 -10.92
CA MET A 1 25.41 -26.22 -10.25
C MET A 1 24.41 -25.61 -11.19
N THR A 2 23.56 -26.42 -11.77
CA THR A 2 22.55 -25.96 -12.74
C THR A 2 21.34 -25.38 -11.98
N TYR A 3 20.58 -24.52 -12.64
CA TYR A 3 19.34 -23.87 -12.11
C TYR A 3 18.34 -24.90 -11.54
N ASN A 4 18.35 -26.12 -12.05
CA ASN A 4 17.50 -27.22 -11.58
C ASN A 4 17.96 -27.85 -10.25
N ASP A 5 19.25 -27.84 -9.95
CA ASP A 5 19.79 -28.46 -8.71
C ASP A 5 19.37 -27.71 -7.45
N ASN A 6 19.07 -26.40 -7.57
CA ASN A 6 18.59 -25.58 -6.47
C ASN A 6 17.07 -25.75 -6.18
N ILE A 7 16.30 -26.21 -7.14
CA ILE A 7 14.84 -26.41 -6.98
C ILE A 7 14.53 -27.74 -6.26
N GLU A 8 15.35 -28.78 -6.44
CA GLU A 8 15.16 -30.06 -5.76
C GLU A 8 15.47 -30.03 -4.27
N MET A 9 16.37 -29.15 -3.82
CA MET A 9 16.70 -29.03 -2.40
C MET A 9 15.70 -28.22 -1.58
N LEU A 10 14.83 -27.44 -2.20
CA LEU A 10 13.83 -26.62 -1.51
C LEU A 10 12.44 -27.22 -1.70
N ASN A 11 12.01 -28.06 -0.79
CA ASN A 11 10.62 -28.54 -0.69
C ASN A 11 9.70 -27.37 -0.28
N LEU A 12 9.69 -26.31 -1.13
CA LEU A 12 9.04 -25.04 -0.84
C LEU A 12 7.54 -25.18 -1.11
N GLU A 13 6.82 -25.49 -0.06
CA GLU A 13 5.36 -25.70 -0.10
C GLU A 13 4.61 -24.57 -0.81
N TYR A 14 5.10 -23.32 -0.68
CA TYR A 14 4.50 -22.14 -1.32
C TYR A 14 4.75 -22.06 -2.85
N LEU A 15 5.66 -22.87 -3.40
CA LEU A 15 5.87 -22.99 -4.85
C LEU A 15 5.03 -24.14 -5.45
N LYS A 16 4.53 -25.05 -4.62
CA LYS A 16 3.62 -26.08 -5.09
C LYS A 16 2.37 -25.45 -5.69
N ASN A 17 1.89 -25.98 -6.81
CA ASN A 17 0.73 -25.47 -7.52
C ASN A 17 0.90 -24.07 -8.17
N LEU A 18 2.10 -23.61 -8.42
CA LEU A 18 2.42 -22.52 -9.32
C LEU A 18 2.83 -23.08 -10.69
N ASN A 19 2.38 -22.44 -11.77
CA ASN A 19 2.92 -22.73 -13.11
C ASN A 19 4.32 -22.11 -13.26
N ASP A 20 5.01 -22.41 -14.37
CA ASP A 20 6.41 -22.00 -14.54
C ASP A 20 6.59 -20.47 -14.57
N ALA A 21 5.73 -19.74 -15.27
CA ALA A 21 5.76 -18.27 -15.27
C ALA A 21 5.51 -17.67 -13.88
N GLN A 22 4.62 -18.29 -13.09
CA GLN A 22 4.37 -17.87 -11.71
C GLN A 22 5.56 -18.18 -10.80
N LYS A 23 6.23 -19.33 -10.98
CA LYS A 23 7.46 -19.67 -10.24
C LYS A 23 8.59 -18.71 -10.58
N GLU A 24 8.80 -18.45 -11.86
CA GLU A 24 9.79 -17.47 -12.32
C GLU A 24 9.56 -16.11 -11.65
N ALA A 25 8.33 -15.60 -11.63
CA ALA A 25 7.97 -14.35 -10.98
C ALA A 25 8.20 -14.37 -9.47
N VAL A 26 8.02 -15.49 -8.79
CA VAL A 26 8.28 -15.63 -7.35
C VAL A 26 9.78 -15.66 -7.06
N LEU A 27 10.56 -16.35 -7.86
CA LEU A 27 12.01 -16.54 -7.69
C LEU A 27 12.81 -15.30 -8.11
N HIS A 28 12.27 -14.44 -8.97
CA HIS A 28 12.93 -13.20 -9.37
C HIS A 28 12.89 -12.19 -8.22
N ILE A 29 13.95 -12.14 -7.41
CA ILE A 29 14.00 -11.30 -6.20
C ILE A 29 14.52 -9.90 -6.51
N ASP A 30 15.59 -9.78 -7.29
CA ASP A 30 16.32 -8.54 -7.49
C ASP A 30 15.76 -7.73 -8.67
N GLY A 31 15.72 -6.41 -8.52
CA GLY A 31 15.30 -5.47 -9.55
C GLY A 31 13.78 -5.33 -9.72
N PRO A 32 13.34 -4.41 -10.61
CA PRO A 32 11.95 -4.18 -10.88
C PRO A 32 11.31 -5.34 -11.67
N LEU A 33 10.12 -5.76 -11.26
CA LEU A 33 9.35 -6.80 -11.92
C LEU A 33 7.90 -6.32 -12.15
N LEU A 34 7.46 -6.33 -13.40
CA LEU A 34 6.07 -6.10 -13.78
C LEU A 34 5.41 -7.43 -14.16
N ILE A 35 4.32 -7.78 -13.46
CA ILE A 35 3.52 -8.97 -13.75
C ILE A 35 2.19 -8.55 -14.36
N VAL A 36 1.99 -8.85 -15.63
CA VAL A 36 0.73 -8.61 -16.34
C VAL A 36 -0.06 -9.92 -16.39
N ALA A 37 -1.26 -9.92 -15.83
CA ALA A 37 -2.04 -11.13 -15.69
C ALA A 37 -3.56 -10.82 -15.65
N GLY A 38 -4.37 -11.64 -16.30
CA GLY A 38 -5.83 -11.51 -16.35
C GLY A 38 -6.52 -11.72 -15.00
N ALA A 39 -7.81 -11.46 -14.92
CA ALA A 39 -8.61 -11.80 -13.75
C ALA A 39 -8.59 -13.33 -13.52
N GLY A 40 -8.51 -13.76 -12.25
CA GLY A 40 -8.47 -15.19 -11.91
C GLY A 40 -7.14 -15.92 -12.17
N SER A 41 -6.14 -15.27 -12.78
CA SER A 41 -4.84 -15.87 -13.12
C SER A 41 -3.92 -16.15 -11.92
N GLY A 42 -4.35 -15.87 -10.69
CA GLY A 42 -3.55 -16.12 -9.50
C GLY A 42 -2.56 -15.01 -9.11
N LYS A 43 -2.72 -13.76 -9.60
CA LYS A 43 -1.85 -12.62 -9.22
C LYS A 43 -1.58 -12.51 -7.73
N THR A 44 -2.62 -12.58 -6.91
CA THR A 44 -2.49 -12.51 -5.44
C THR A 44 -1.69 -13.68 -4.88
N LYS A 45 -1.84 -14.88 -5.47
CA LYS A 45 -1.08 -16.07 -5.08
C LYS A 45 0.42 -15.88 -5.38
N VAL A 46 0.76 -15.38 -6.57
CA VAL A 46 2.15 -15.06 -6.94
C VAL A 46 2.74 -14.03 -5.97
N LEU A 47 2.01 -12.94 -5.69
CA LEU A 47 2.47 -11.89 -4.79
C LEU A 47 2.71 -12.41 -3.36
N THR A 48 1.78 -13.19 -2.81
CA THR A 48 1.94 -13.75 -1.45
C THR A 48 3.05 -14.79 -1.39
N SER A 49 3.21 -15.64 -2.41
CA SER A 49 4.32 -16.58 -2.51
C SER A 49 5.67 -15.87 -2.65
N ARG A 50 5.73 -14.76 -3.41
CA ARG A 50 6.95 -13.94 -3.56
C ARG A 50 7.36 -13.29 -2.24
N ILE A 51 6.43 -12.68 -1.50
CA ILE A 51 6.71 -12.13 -0.16
C ILE A 51 7.25 -13.22 0.75
N THR A 52 6.60 -14.39 0.75
CA THR A 52 7.05 -15.54 1.55
C THR A 52 8.45 -15.99 1.16
N HIS A 53 8.75 -16.05 -0.13
CA HIS A 53 10.06 -16.44 -0.65
C HIS A 53 11.16 -15.46 -0.20
N ILE A 54 10.94 -14.15 -0.38
CA ILE A 54 11.88 -13.10 0.04
C ILE A 54 12.26 -13.24 1.52
N ILE A 55 11.26 -13.50 2.39
CA ILE A 55 11.46 -13.62 3.82
C ILE A 55 12.18 -14.95 4.18
N LYS A 56 11.75 -16.08 3.60
CA LYS A 56 12.35 -17.39 3.85
C LYS A 56 13.79 -17.49 3.36
N GLU A 57 14.11 -16.87 2.23
CA GLU A 57 15.46 -16.74 1.71
C GLU A 57 16.30 -15.69 2.47
N LYS A 58 15.74 -15.09 3.54
CA LYS A 58 16.42 -14.08 4.38
C LYS A 58 16.93 -12.87 3.59
N LYS A 59 16.30 -12.57 2.46
CA LYS A 59 16.62 -11.38 1.64
C LYS A 59 16.08 -10.09 2.27
N ALA A 60 15.00 -10.21 3.07
CA ALA A 60 14.48 -9.13 3.90
C ALA A 60 13.80 -9.71 5.15
N PHE A 61 13.79 -8.94 6.23
CA PHE A 61 12.96 -9.24 7.39
C PHE A 61 11.50 -8.82 7.14
N PRO A 62 10.52 -9.44 7.82
CA PRO A 62 9.09 -9.09 7.65
C PRO A 62 8.79 -7.59 7.81
N ASN A 63 9.48 -6.89 8.71
CA ASN A 63 9.33 -5.46 8.95
C ASN A 63 9.99 -4.56 7.88
N GLN A 64 10.72 -5.13 6.94
CA GLN A 64 11.36 -4.43 5.81
C GLN A 64 10.58 -4.59 4.51
N VAL A 65 9.53 -5.42 4.49
CA VAL A 65 8.71 -5.66 3.29
C VAL A 65 7.51 -4.74 3.31
N LEU A 66 7.45 -3.82 2.32
CA LEU A 66 6.26 -3.00 2.06
C LEU A 66 5.38 -3.68 1.01
N SER A 67 4.14 -3.98 1.37
CA SER A 67 3.15 -4.54 0.45
C SER A 67 1.84 -3.79 0.54
N VAL A 68 1.40 -3.24 -0.58
CA VAL A 68 0.21 -2.38 -0.64
C VAL A 68 -0.86 -2.92 -1.58
N THR A 69 -2.10 -2.70 -1.23
CA THR A 69 -3.28 -3.05 -2.03
C THR A 69 -4.36 -1.97 -1.93
N PHE A 70 -5.42 -2.08 -2.72
CA PHE A 70 -6.46 -1.04 -2.75
C PHE A 70 -7.53 -1.22 -1.66
N THR A 71 -7.84 -2.46 -1.26
CA THR A 71 -8.95 -2.72 -0.34
C THR A 71 -8.49 -3.38 0.96
N ASN A 72 -9.16 -3.06 2.06
CA ASN A 72 -8.89 -3.68 3.37
C ASN A 72 -9.12 -5.19 3.33
N LYS A 73 -10.11 -5.66 2.56
CA LYS A 73 -10.38 -7.09 2.37
C LYS A 73 -9.18 -7.79 1.73
N ALA A 74 -8.65 -7.23 0.63
CA ALA A 74 -7.49 -7.79 -0.04
C ALA A 74 -6.22 -7.74 0.83
N ALA A 75 -6.03 -6.66 1.59
CA ALA A 75 -4.92 -6.54 2.53
C ALA A 75 -4.97 -7.62 3.62
N LYS A 76 -6.14 -7.84 4.23
CA LYS A 76 -6.34 -8.86 5.25
C LYS A 76 -6.15 -10.28 4.70
N GLU A 77 -6.67 -10.54 3.49
CA GLU A 77 -6.50 -11.82 2.82
C GLU A 77 -5.01 -12.10 2.52
N MET A 78 -4.29 -11.10 2.01
CA MET A 78 -2.85 -11.19 1.74
C MET A 78 -2.08 -11.47 3.03
N GLN A 79 -2.36 -10.73 4.10
CA GLN A 79 -1.73 -10.92 5.41
C GLN A 79 -1.95 -12.34 5.95
N ASN A 80 -3.19 -12.83 5.90
CA ASN A 80 -3.52 -14.19 6.34
C ASN A 80 -2.76 -15.26 5.54
N ARG A 81 -2.72 -15.12 4.21
CA ARG A 81 -2.01 -16.07 3.33
C ARG A 81 -0.52 -16.09 3.60
N VAL A 82 0.12 -14.92 3.70
CA VAL A 82 1.55 -14.83 4.02
C VAL A 82 1.83 -15.39 5.41
N SER A 83 1.01 -15.07 6.41
CA SER A 83 1.16 -15.59 7.77
C SER A 83 1.04 -17.12 7.82
N LEU A 84 0.11 -17.71 7.08
CA LEU A 84 -0.02 -19.17 6.99
C LEU A 84 1.22 -19.83 6.36
N MET A 85 1.80 -19.22 5.33
CA MET A 85 2.99 -19.75 4.67
C MET A 85 4.27 -19.55 5.48
N LEU A 86 4.37 -18.46 6.22
CA LEU A 86 5.52 -18.14 7.08
C LEU A 86 5.44 -18.81 8.46
N LYS A 87 4.24 -19.22 8.90
CA LYS A 87 4.01 -19.80 10.24
C LYS A 87 4.50 -18.83 11.34
N THR A 88 5.54 -19.21 12.09
CA THR A 88 6.11 -18.42 13.16
C THR A 88 6.92 -17.19 12.72
N GLU A 89 7.34 -17.15 11.46
CA GLU A 89 8.14 -16.06 10.89
C GLU A 89 7.31 -14.85 10.46
N ALA A 90 5.97 -14.93 10.58
CA ALA A 90 5.06 -13.84 10.19
C ALA A 90 5.06 -12.63 11.15
N THR A 91 5.76 -12.73 12.28
CA THR A 91 5.85 -11.65 13.26
C THR A 91 6.57 -10.44 12.64
N GLY A 92 5.90 -9.27 12.63
CA GLY A 92 6.54 -8.05 12.12
C GLY A 92 6.12 -7.62 10.70
N LEU A 93 5.10 -8.23 10.08
CA LEU A 93 4.52 -7.77 8.80
C LEU A 93 3.73 -6.45 8.97
N ASN A 94 4.42 -5.42 9.48
CA ASN A 94 3.80 -4.15 9.85
C ASN A 94 3.45 -3.25 8.65
N TRP A 95 4.07 -3.49 7.50
CA TRP A 95 3.95 -2.66 6.30
C TRP A 95 3.13 -3.34 5.19
N LEU A 96 2.23 -4.23 5.59
CA LEU A 96 1.25 -4.85 4.69
C LEU A 96 -0.13 -4.24 4.97
N GLY A 97 -0.73 -3.61 3.95
CA GLY A 97 -1.98 -2.90 4.14
C GLY A 97 -2.49 -2.21 2.86
N THR A 98 -3.49 -1.35 3.02
CA THR A 98 -3.91 -0.48 1.92
C THR A 98 -2.97 0.73 1.80
N PHE A 99 -2.90 1.35 0.61
CA PHE A 99 -2.17 2.61 0.44
C PHE A 99 -2.51 3.62 1.53
N HIS A 100 -3.80 3.86 1.78
CA HIS A 100 -4.24 4.82 2.80
C HIS A 100 -3.76 4.45 4.21
N SER A 101 -3.88 3.19 4.60
CA SER A 101 -3.46 2.75 5.94
C SER A 101 -1.94 2.84 6.14
N ILE A 102 -1.17 2.52 5.12
CA ILE A 102 0.30 2.62 5.15
C ILE A 102 0.74 4.08 5.16
N CYS A 103 0.15 4.94 4.31
CA CYS A 103 0.43 6.38 4.31
C CYS A 103 0.10 7.00 5.67
N ALA A 104 -1.04 6.65 6.28
CA ALA A 104 -1.39 7.13 7.62
C ALA A 104 -0.37 6.71 8.69
N LYS A 105 0.13 5.47 8.62
CA LYS A 105 1.22 4.99 9.52
C LYS A 105 2.51 5.77 9.32
N LEU A 106 2.92 6.00 8.06
CA LEU A 106 4.12 6.76 7.73
C LEU A 106 4.02 8.21 8.23
N LEU A 107 2.88 8.87 7.96
CA LEU A 107 2.64 10.24 8.41
C LEU A 107 2.66 10.34 9.93
N ARG A 108 2.06 9.41 10.66
CA ARG A 108 2.11 9.40 12.13
C ARG A 108 3.51 9.19 12.67
N LYS A 109 4.27 8.27 12.05
CA LYS A 109 5.64 7.97 12.45
C LYS A 109 6.60 9.16 12.23
N HIS A 110 6.37 9.94 11.18
CA HIS A 110 7.22 11.05 10.75
C HIS A 110 6.52 12.41 10.85
N SER A 111 5.47 12.51 11.67
CA SER A 111 4.63 13.71 11.80
C SER A 111 5.42 14.99 12.12
N SER A 112 6.41 14.90 13.00
CA SER A 112 7.25 16.02 13.38
C SER A 112 8.06 16.61 12.21
N ALA A 113 8.47 15.78 11.26
CA ALA A 113 9.24 16.23 10.08
C ALA A 113 8.43 17.14 9.13
N ILE A 114 7.10 17.09 9.23
CA ILE A 114 6.17 17.89 8.40
C ILE A 114 5.30 18.84 9.25
N GLY A 115 5.68 19.08 10.50
CA GLY A 115 4.98 20.01 11.41
C GLY A 115 3.58 19.53 11.84
N LEU A 116 3.27 18.24 11.72
CA LEU A 116 2.01 17.67 12.18
C LEU A 116 2.15 17.07 13.56
N ASN A 117 1.04 17.02 14.29
CA ASN A 117 0.96 16.23 15.51
C ASN A 117 0.69 14.75 15.15
N SER A 118 1.28 13.79 15.85
CA SER A 118 1.11 12.35 15.58
C SER A 118 -0.34 11.87 15.74
N ASN A 119 -1.17 12.59 16.50
CA ASN A 119 -2.57 12.30 16.73
C ASN A 119 -3.53 13.01 15.75
N PHE A 120 -3.05 13.47 14.59
CA PHE A 120 -3.89 14.14 13.61
C PHE A 120 -5.11 13.29 13.22
N THR A 121 -6.24 13.95 12.98
CA THR A 121 -7.49 13.31 12.56
C THR A 121 -7.51 13.15 11.04
N ILE A 122 -7.95 11.98 10.57
CA ILE A 122 -8.24 11.73 9.16
C ILE A 122 -9.73 11.98 8.99
N ILE A 123 -10.10 12.94 8.15
CA ILE A 123 -11.48 13.29 7.83
C ILE A 123 -11.92 12.63 6.53
N ASP A 124 -13.16 12.18 6.47
CA ASP A 124 -13.75 11.63 5.26
C ASP A 124 -14.20 12.69 4.24
N ALA A 125 -14.69 12.26 3.08
CA ALA A 125 -15.08 13.18 2.00
C ALA A 125 -16.24 14.11 2.41
N ASP A 126 -17.18 13.63 3.22
CA ASP A 126 -18.34 14.41 3.67
C ASP A 126 -17.90 15.44 4.72
N ASP A 127 -17.01 15.06 5.61
CA ASP A 127 -16.40 15.97 6.58
C ASP A 127 -15.57 17.05 5.90
N GLN A 128 -14.83 16.73 4.83
CA GLN A 128 -14.11 17.72 4.02
C GLN A 128 -15.07 18.76 3.43
N VAL A 129 -16.18 18.31 2.82
CA VAL A 129 -17.21 19.22 2.28
C VAL A 129 -17.81 20.11 3.39
N ARG A 130 -18.07 19.51 4.55
CA ARG A 130 -18.62 20.26 5.71
C ARG A 130 -17.63 21.31 6.21
N LEU A 131 -16.35 20.97 6.31
CA LEU A 131 -15.30 21.88 6.69
C LEU A 131 -15.22 23.08 5.73
N ILE A 132 -15.18 22.83 4.42
CA ILE A 132 -15.17 23.90 3.41
C ILE A 132 -16.43 24.79 3.49
N LYS A 133 -17.62 24.19 3.69
CA LYS A 133 -18.86 24.97 3.89
C LYS A 133 -18.74 25.92 5.11
N ASN A 134 -18.20 25.43 6.21
CA ASN A 134 -18.02 26.22 7.41
C ASN A 134 -17.03 27.39 7.18
N ILE A 135 -15.92 27.12 6.49
CA ILE A 135 -14.93 28.15 6.11
C ILE A 135 -15.58 29.19 5.18
N CYS A 136 -16.30 28.76 4.14
CA CYS A 136 -17.01 29.70 3.25
C CYS A 136 -17.97 30.60 4.02
N LYS A 137 -18.69 30.02 5.00
CA LYS A 137 -19.62 30.79 5.84
C LYS A 137 -18.88 31.81 6.73
N SER A 138 -17.75 31.44 7.35
CA SER A 138 -16.97 32.35 8.19
C SER A 138 -16.31 33.49 7.39
N GLU A 139 -15.94 33.20 6.14
CA GLU A 139 -15.30 34.16 5.23
C GLU A 139 -16.31 34.93 4.33
N ASN A 140 -17.61 34.77 4.55
CA ASN A 140 -18.69 35.37 3.75
C ASN A 140 -18.60 35.06 2.24
N ILE A 141 -18.11 33.88 1.88
CA ILE A 141 -18.04 33.39 0.50
C ILE A 141 -19.38 32.79 0.09
N ASP A 142 -19.94 33.26 -1.02
CA ASP A 142 -21.22 32.75 -1.53
C ASP A 142 -21.04 31.35 -2.14
N ILE A 143 -21.51 30.33 -1.42
CA ILE A 143 -21.45 28.92 -1.84
C ILE A 143 -22.32 28.60 -3.06
N LYS A 144 -23.22 29.51 -3.49
CA LYS A 144 -23.98 29.37 -4.73
C LYS A 144 -23.14 29.68 -5.95
N GLN A 145 -22.23 30.65 -5.81
CA GLN A 145 -21.26 31.01 -6.86
C GLN A 145 -20.05 30.06 -6.85
N LEU A 146 -19.59 29.66 -5.67
CA LEU A 146 -18.41 28.83 -5.50
C LEU A 146 -18.72 27.56 -4.70
N ALA A 147 -19.17 26.53 -5.39
CA ALA A 147 -19.57 25.28 -4.78
C ALA A 147 -18.43 24.64 -3.95
N PRO A 148 -18.68 24.19 -2.71
CA PRO A 148 -17.66 23.58 -1.84
C PRO A 148 -16.93 22.40 -2.45
N LYS A 149 -17.62 21.56 -3.25
CA LYS A 149 -17.01 20.44 -3.98
C LYS A 149 -16.04 20.91 -5.06
N TYR A 150 -16.30 22.05 -5.68
CA TYR A 150 -15.40 22.67 -6.65
C TYR A 150 -14.12 23.17 -5.98
N ILE A 151 -14.26 23.86 -4.83
CA ILE A 151 -13.12 24.30 -4.01
C ILE A 151 -12.24 23.10 -3.64
N LEU A 152 -12.85 22.02 -3.14
CA LEU A 152 -12.11 20.77 -2.82
C LEU A 152 -11.34 20.23 -4.01
N SER A 153 -11.96 20.20 -5.21
CA SER A 153 -11.29 19.69 -6.41
C SER A 153 -10.05 20.50 -6.80
N ILE A 154 -10.08 21.81 -6.55
CA ILE A 154 -8.94 22.70 -6.77
C ILE A 154 -7.84 22.42 -5.73
N ILE A 155 -8.20 22.33 -4.44
CA ILE A 155 -7.28 22.00 -3.36
C ILE A 155 -6.59 20.67 -3.61
N ASP A 156 -7.35 19.64 -4.00
CA ASP A 156 -6.80 18.31 -4.35
C ASP A 156 -5.81 18.39 -5.51
N ARG A 157 -6.13 19.18 -6.53
CA ARG A 157 -5.22 19.39 -7.67
C ARG A 157 -3.90 20.03 -7.25
N TRP A 158 -3.95 21.04 -6.38
CA TRP A 158 -2.76 21.69 -5.86
C TRP A 158 -1.94 20.76 -4.98
N LYS A 159 -2.57 20.05 -4.05
CA LYS A 159 -1.92 19.06 -3.19
C LYS A 159 -1.26 17.93 -3.99
N ASN A 160 -1.93 17.44 -5.04
CA ASN A 160 -1.37 16.41 -5.92
C ASN A 160 -0.16 16.90 -6.72
N LYS A 161 -0.02 18.22 -6.93
CA LYS A 161 1.16 18.85 -7.53
C LYS A 161 2.24 19.22 -6.49
N GLY A 162 1.99 18.96 -5.20
CA GLY A 162 2.90 19.30 -4.12
C GLY A 162 2.92 20.79 -3.76
N PHE A 163 1.91 21.57 -4.16
CA PHE A 163 1.84 22.99 -3.82
C PHE A 163 1.40 23.19 -2.38
N TYR A 164 2.07 24.12 -1.70
CA TYR A 164 1.70 24.66 -0.40
C TYR A 164 0.81 25.90 -0.56
N PRO A 165 0.05 26.30 0.48
CA PRO A 165 -0.86 27.46 0.39
C PRO A 165 -0.22 28.78 -0.06
N ASP A 166 1.02 29.04 0.32
CA ASP A 166 1.81 30.21 -0.05
C ASP A 166 2.27 30.22 -1.53
N GLN A 167 2.23 29.07 -2.18
CA GLN A 167 2.61 28.88 -3.59
C GLN A 167 1.40 29.00 -4.54
N VAL A 168 0.20 29.11 -3.99
CA VAL A 168 -1.03 29.20 -4.76
C VAL A 168 -1.44 30.68 -4.88
N LYS A 169 -1.46 31.20 -6.11
CA LYS A 169 -1.92 32.55 -6.46
C LYS A 169 -3.26 32.49 -7.15
#